data_108e5530d37311de5deea7e6eb761b19
#
_entry.id   108e5530d37311de5deea7e6eb761b19
#
_cell.length_a   1.000
_cell.length_b   1.000
_cell.length_c   1.000
_cell.angle_alpha   90.00
_cell.angle_beta   90.00
_cell.angle_gamma   90.00
#
_symmetry.space_group_name_H-M   'P 1'
#
loop_
_entity.id
_entity.type
_entity.pdbx_description
1 polymer ?
#
loop_
_entity_poly.entity_id
_entity_poly.type
_entity_poly.pdbx_seq_one_letter_code
_entity_poly.pdbx_strand_id
1 'polypeptide(L)'
;LHTGLSPYVKGGPNCTNWCIAAEQFHLIGNTIMWIDKGIDTGNILATEFTPITGNENLSALHLKVMDHAHDLYVRAIAYLAKGERQSIPQSTIAKGTTYYTKQWTLAQKFKLVGNFGKLKNKVQSGEIVQLQKEIKTVGLK
;
A
#
# COMPACT_ATOMS: atom_id res chain seq x y z
N LEU A 1 1.00 -1.68 11.75
CA LEU A 1 1.65 -1.60 10.45
C LEU A 1 1.01 -2.58 9.47
N HIS A 2 0.61 -2.08 8.32
CA HIS A 2 0.03 -2.86 7.23
C HIS A 2 0.75 -2.53 5.92
N THR A 3 1.25 -3.57 5.22
CA THR A 3 1.90 -3.42 3.92
C THR A 3 0.85 -3.38 2.80
N GLY A 4 0.08 -2.34 2.79
CA GLY A 4 -0.98 -2.02 1.84
C GLY A 4 -1.42 -0.59 2.06
N LEU A 5 -1.94 0.04 1.04
CA LEU A 5 -2.42 1.43 1.10
C LEU A 5 -3.90 1.44 1.48
N SER A 6 -4.20 1.46 2.78
CA SER A 6 -5.59 1.52 3.28
C SER A 6 -6.20 2.91 3.08
N PRO A 7 -7.49 3.01 2.81
CA PRO A 7 -8.48 1.93 2.66
C PRO A 7 -8.51 1.28 1.29
N TYR A 8 -7.70 1.72 0.34
CA TYR A 8 -7.76 1.29 -1.06
C TYR A 8 -7.46 -0.20 -1.24
N VAL A 9 -6.44 -0.72 -0.54
CA VAL A 9 -6.01 -2.12 -0.62
C VAL A 9 -5.82 -2.67 0.78
N LYS A 10 -6.64 -3.63 1.18
CA LYS A 10 -6.64 -4.25 2.51
C LYS A 10 -6.71 -5.77 2.41
N GLY A 11 -6.37 -6.44 3.51
CA GLY A 11 -6.47 -7.89 3.63
C GLY A 11 -5.19 -8.62 3.22
N GLY A 12 -5.33 -9.78 2.64
CA GLY A 12 -4.20 -10.64 2.35
C GLY A 12 -4.37 -11.54 1.11
N PRO A 13 -3.37 -12.36 0.81
CA PRO A 13 -2.17 -12.62 1.62
C PRO A 13 -1.07 -11.57 1.47
N ASN A 14 -1.04 -10.80 0.39
CA ASN A 14 -0.01 -9.81 0.12
C ASN A 14 -0.59 -8.70 -0.76
N CYS A 15 -0.79 -7.52 -0.20
CA CYS A 15 -1.41 -6.40 -0.91
C CYS A 15 -0.58 -5.91 -2.09
N THR A 16 0.75 -5.96 -2.01
CA THR A 16 1.62 -5.59 -3.14
C THR A 16 1.38 -6.51 -4.32
N ASN A 17 1.28 -7.82 -4.09
CA ASN A 17 0.95 -8.78 -5.15
C ASN A 17 -0.42 -8.54 -5.76
N TRP A 18 -1.42 -8.20 -4.95
CA TRP A 18 -2.74 -7.84 -5.45
C TRP A 18 -2.70 -6.59 -6.34
N CYS A 19 -1.95 -5.57 -5.93
CA CYS A 19 -1.77 -4.38 -6.75
C CYS A 19 -1.16 -4.70 -8.11
N ILE A 20 -0.14 -5.54 -8.15
CA ILE A 20 0.51 -5.95 -9.41
C ILE A 20 -0.46 -6.76 -10.28
N ALA A 21 -1.13 -7.76 -9.72
CA ALA A 21 -2.08 -8.61 -10.44
C ALA A 21 -3.25 -7.81 -11.03
N ALA A 22 -3.65 -6.71 -10.39
CA ALA A 22 -4.72 -5.83 -10.83
C ALA A 22 -4.23 -4.62 -11.65
N GLU A 23 -2.94 -4.55 -12.00
CA GLU A 23 -2.32 -3.39 -12.65
C GLU A 23 -2.50 -2.06 -11.88
N GLN A 24 -2.57 -2.12 -10.57
CA GLN A 24 -2.73 -0.96 -9.69
C GLN A 24 -1.42 -0.59 -9.01
N PHE A 25 -0.35 -0.45 -9.77
CA PHE A 25 0.99 -0.12 -9.24
C PHE A 25 1.01 1.18 -8.43
N HIS A 26 0.12 2.12 -8.76
CA HIS A 26 -0.03 3.40 -8.07
C HIS A 26 -0.57 3.26 -6.64
N LEU A 27 -1.07 2.08 -6.26
CA LEU A 27 -1.59 1.80 -4.91
C LEU A 27 -0.59 1.00 -4.04
N ILE A 28 0.62 0.75 -4.53
CA ILE A 28 1.66 0.11 -3.73
C ILE A 28 2.14 1.08 -2.66
N GLY A 29 1.94 0.72 -1.41
CA GLY A 29 2.29 1.58 -0.29
C GLY A 29 2.02 0.91 1.06
N ASN A 30 2.15 1.69 2.11
CA ASN A 30 2.08 1.22 3.48
C ASN A 30 1.16 2.10 4.33
N THR A 31 0.62 1.51 5.37
CA THR A 31 -0.30 2.17 6.31
C THR A 31 0.09 1.87 7.76
N ILE A 32 0.08 2.91 8.57
CA ILE A 32 0.08 2.78 10.02
C ILE A 32 -1.34 3.11 10.49
N MET A 33 -1.93 2.18 11.24
CA MET A 33 -3.31 2.33 11.72
C MET A 33 -3.43 1.85 13.17
N TRP A 34 -4.45 2.33 13.83
CA TRP A 34 -4.84 1.83 15.14
C TRP A 34 -5.44 0.43 15.00
N ILE A 35 -5.22 -0.40 16.00
CA ILE A 35 -5.82 -1.75 16.03
C ILE A 35 -7.28 -1.65 16.44
N ASP A 36 -8.13 -2.35 15.71
CA ASP A 36 -9.54 -2.54 16.07
C ASP A 36 -9.92 -4.03 15.92
N LYS A 37 -11.23 -4.33 15.95
CA LYS A 37 -11.74 -5.71 15.88
C LYS A 37 -11.70 -6.31 14.48
N GLY A 38 -11.57 -5.50 13.45
CA GLY A 38 -11.63 -5.93 12.05
C GLY A 38 -10.27 -6.24 11.46
N ILE A 39 -10.26 -6.71 10.21
CA ILE A 39 -9.06 -6.93 9.43
C ILE A 39 -8.71 -5.63 8.71
N ASP A 40 -7.64 -4.98 9.13
CA ASP A 40 -7.12 -3.73 8.54
C ASP A 40 -8.20 -2.62 8.49
N THR A 41 -9.09 -2.57 9.48
CA THR A 41 -10.22 -1.64 9.53
C THR A 41 -10.03 -0.48 10.49
N GLY A 42 -8.94 -0.48 11.25
CA GLY A 42 -8.65 0.56 12.23
C GLY A 42 -8.47 1.94 11.60
N ASN A 43 -8.69 2.98 12.41
CA ASN A 43 -8.47 4.35 11.96
C ASN A 43 -7.00 4.57 11.58
N ILE A 44 -6.77 5.36 10.55
CA ILE A 44 -5.45 5.59 9.97
C ILE A 44 -4.69 6.66 10.75
N LEU A 45 -3.42 6.35 11.06
CA LEU A 45 -2.44 7.30 11.55
C LEU A 45 -1.64 7.92 10.41
N ALA A 46 -1.19 7.10 9.45
CA ALA A 46 -0.43 7.56 8.28
C ALA A 46 -0.53 6.57 7.13
N THR A 47 -0.49 7.09 5.90
CA THR A 47 -0.34 6.31 4.67
C THR A 47 0.68 6.94 3.75
N GLU A 48 1.53 6.13 3.11
CA GLU A 48 2.49 6.60 2.12
C GLU A 48 2.64 5.61 0.97
N PHE A 49 2.82 6.16 -0.23
CA PHE A 49 3.24 5.35 -1.38
C PHE A 49 4.67 4.89 -1.20
N THR A 50 4.97 3.65 -1.59
CA THR A 50 6.35 3.18 -1.68
C THR A 50 7.00 3.77 -2.93
N PRO A 51 8.17 4.43 -2.82
CA PRO A 51 8.90 4.91 -3.98
C PRO A 51 9.34 3.75 -4.87
N ILE A 52 9.01 3.81 -6.17
CA ILE A 52 9.32 2.78 -7.16
C ILE A 52 10.04 3.42 -8.34
N THR A 53 11.18 2.82 -8.74
CA THR A 53 11.99 3.31 -9.87
C THR A 53 11.61 2.66 -11.21
N GLY A 54 11.02 1.47 -11.16
CA GLY A 54 10.70 0.66 -12.32
C GLY A 54 11.77 -0.37 -12.68
N ASN A 55 12.93 -0.33 -12.01
CA ASN A 55 14.04 -1.26 -12.24
C ASN A 55 14.07 -2.42 -11.24
N GLU A 56 13.14 -2.45 -10.29
CA GLU A 56 13.04 -3.50 -9.29
C GLU A 56 12.60 -4.81 -9.95
N ASN A 57 13.24 -5.93 -9.59
CA ASN A 57 12.62 -7.24 -9.74
C ASN A 57 11.58 -7.45 -8.62
N LEU A 58 10.84 -8.53 -8.66
CA LEU A 58 9.77 -8.77 -7.69
C LEU A 58 10.28 -8.83 -6.25
N SER A 59 11.40 -9.53 -6.01
CA SER A 59 12.02 -9.59 -4.68
C SER A 59 12.47 -8.22 -4.18
N ALA A 60 13.12 -7.45 -5.05
CA ALA A 60 13.57 -6.10 -4.73
C ALA A 60 12.39 -5.16 -4.42
N LEU A 61 11.28 -5.30 -5.14
CA LEU A 61 10.08 -4.53 -4.88
C LEU A 61 9.50 -4.86 -3.50
N HIS A 62 9.37 -6.14 -3.16
CA HIS A 62 8.89 -6.55 -1.84
C HIS A 62 9.79 -6.05 -0.71
N LEU A 63 11.10 -6.16 -0.89
CA LEU A 63 12.06 -5.65 0.10
C LEU A 63 11.91 -4.13 0.27
N LYS A 64 11.78 -3.40 -0.81
CA LYS A 64 11.58 -1.95 -0.79
C LYS A 64 10.29 -1.55 -0.07
N VAL A 65 9.20 -2.29 -0.29
CA VAL A 65 7.93 -2.07 0.42
C VAL A 65 8.12 -2.28 1.93
N MET A 66 8.83 -3.34 2.33
CA MET A 66 9.08 -3.64 3.74
C MET A 66 10.00 -2.60 4.40
N ASP A 67 11.08 -2.20 3.75
CA ASP A 67 11.99 -1.18 4.26
C ASP A 67 11.26 0.16 4.46
N HIS A 68 10.47 0.55 3.47
CA HIS A 68 9.63 1.74 3.58
C HIS A 68 8.58 1.62 4.69
N ALA A 69 7.98 0.44 4.87
CA ALA A 69 7.03 0.18 5.94
C ALA A 69 7.66 0.37 7.33
N HIS A 70 8.87 -0.15 7.53
CA HIS A 70 9.61 0.01 8.78
C HIS A 70 9.99 1.47 9.04
N ASP A 71 10.45 2.19 8.02
CA ASP A 71 10.75 3.61 8.12
C ASP A 71 9.50 4.42 8.53
N LEU A 72 8.38 4.20 7.86
CA LEU A 72 7.13 4.85 8.20
C LEU A 72 6.69 4.52 9.64
N TYR A 73 6.87 3.27 10.05
CA TYR A 73 6.54 2.85 11.41
C TYR A 73 7.37 3.58 12.48
N VAL A 74 8.68 3.69 12.26
CA VAL A 74 9.58 4.42 13.16
C VAL A 74 9.18 5.90 13.25
N ARG A 75 8.88 6.52 12.12
CA ARG A 75 8.42 7.92 12.08
C ARG A 75 7.07 8.10 12.79
N ALA A 76 6.16 7.15 12.64
CA ALA A 76 4.87 7.16 13.34
C ALA A 76 5.03 7.05 14.85
N ILE A 77 5.93 6.17 15.32
CA ILE A 77 6.24 6.06 16.77
C ILE A 77 6.83 7.36 17.29
N ALA A 78 7.77 7.96 16.57
CA ALA A 78 8.36 9.25 16.96
C ALA A 78 7.29 10.36 17.03
N TYR A 79 6.36 10.38 16.08
CA TYR A 79 5.22 11.29 16.08
C TYR A 79 4.35 11.11 17.34
N LEU A 80 4.02 9.88 17.69
CA LEU A 80 3.25 9.58 18.90
C LEU A 80 4.03 9.91 20.19
N ALA A 81 5.34 9.72 20.19
CA ALA A 81 6.20 10.04 21.35
C ALA A 81 6.22 11.53 21.66
N LYS A 82 6.01 12.39 20.66
CA LYS A 82 5.87 13.84 20.85
C LYS A 82 4.53 14.26 21.45
N GLY A 83 3.64 13.30 21.74
CA GLY A 83 2.30 13.58 22.24
C GLY A 83 1.25 13.82 21.15
N GLU A 84 1.68 13.79 19.88
CA GLU A 84 0.77 13.95 18.76
C GLU A 84 -0.19 12.77 18.64
N ARG A 85 -1.40 13.04 18.19
CA ARG A 85 -2.44 12.02 17.98
C ARG A 85 -3.23 12.40 16.75
N GLN A 86 -3.36 11.44 15.84
CA GLN A 86 -4.37 11.52 14.79
C GLN A 86 -4.98 10.15 14.58
N SER A 87 -6.21 10.13 14.15
CA SER A 87 -6.99 8.91 14.01
C SER A 87 -8.08 9.18 12.97
N ILE A 88 -7.80 8.86 11.73
CA ILE A 88 -8.67 9.20 10.60
C ILE A 88 -9.49 7.97 10.22
N PRO A 89 -10.83 8.02 10.32
CA PRO A 89 -11.67 6.91 9.90
C PRO A 89 -11.50 6.63 8.41
N GLN A 90 -11.30 5.36 8.07
CA GLN A 90 -11.05 4.96 6.68
C GLN A 90 -12.21 5.35 5.74
N SER A 91 -13.44 5.28 6.23
CA SER A 91 -14.64 5.66 5.49
C SER A 91 -14.66 7.12 5.03
N THR A 92 -13.90 7.99 5.69
CA THR A 92 -13.78 9.41 5.30
C THR A 92 -12.78 9.64 4.18
N ILE A 93 -11.99 8.63 3.86
CA ILE A 93 -10.96 8.69 2.82
C ILE A 93 -11.48 8.13 1.52
N ALA A 94 -11.87 6.87 1.51
CA ALA A 94 -12.41 6.18 0.35
C ALA A 94 -13.07 4.86 0.75
N LYS A 95 -13.86 4.31 -0.17
CA LYS A 95 -14.29 2.92 -0.14
C LYS A 95 -13.24 2.10 -0.88
N GLY A 96 -12.54 1.24 -0.17
CA GLY A 96 -11.50 0.42 -0.78
C GLY A 96 -11.93 -1.01 -1.05
N THR A 97 -10.96 -1.84 -1.40
CA THR A 97 -11.15 -3.27 -1.65
C THR A 97 -10.46 -4.08 -0.56
N THR A 98 -11.18 -5.04 0.03
CA THR A 98 -10.60 -6.02 0.94
C THR A 98 -10.40 -7.33 0.21
N TYR A 99 -9.17 -7.80 0.18
CA TYR A 99 -8.81 -9.08 -0.43
C TYR A 99 -8.71 -10.17 0.64
N TYR A 100 -9.06 -11.39 0.25
CA TYR A 100 -8.97 -12.55 1.13
C TYR A 100 -8.04 -13.60 0.54
N THR A 101 -7.29 -14.30 1.40
CA THR A 101 -6.30 -15.30 0.99
C THR A 101 -6.89 -16.35 0.05
N LYS A 102 -8.13 -16.78 0.27
CA LYS A 102 -8.82 -17.73 -0.59
C LYS A 102 -9.02 -17.27 -2.03
N GLN A 103 -9.00 -15.95 -2.27
CA GLN A 103 -9.13 -15.36 -3.60
C GLN A 103 -7.81 -15.35 -4.38
N TRP A 104 -6.69 -15.58 -3.70
CA TRP A 104 -5.36 -15.64 -4.33
C TRP A 104 -5.17 -16.99 -5.02
N THR A 105 -5.76 -17.13 -6.19
CA THR A 105 -5.75 -18.33 -7.00
C THR A 105 -4.56 -18.40 -7.96
N LEU A 106 -4.40 -19.53 -8.64
CA LEU A 106 -3.37 -19.68 -9.68
C LEU A 106 -3.55 -18.64 -10.80
N ALA A 107 -4.81 -18.31 -11.15
CA ALA A 107 -5.09 -17.27 -12.14
C ALA A 107 -4.52 -15.90 -11.71
N GLN A 108 -4.60 -15.55 -10.43
CA GLN A 108 -4.02 -14.31 -9.92
C GLN A 108 -2.49 -14.32 -9.99
N LYS A 109 -1.86 -15.48 -9.74
CA LYS A 109 -0.41 -15.64 -9.88
C LYS A 109 0.04 -15.43 -11.33
N PHE A 110 -0.69 -15.93 -12.30
CA PHE A 110 -0.42 -15.67 -13.71
C PHE A 110 -0.57 -14.18 -14.06
N LYS A 111 -1.58 -13.52 -13.55
CA LYS A 111 -1.75 -12.07 -13.71
C LYS A 111 -0.58 -11.29 -13.10
N LEU A 112 -0.12 -11.69 -11.91
CA LEU A 112 1.04 -11.11 -11.26
C LEU A 112 2.26 -11.16 -12.19
N VAL A 113 2.60 -12.35 -12.71
CA VAL A 113 3.77 -12.53 -13.57
C VAL A 113 3.65 -11.73 -14.88
N GLY A 114 2.49 -11.79 -15.52
CA GLY A 114 2.26 -11.06 -16.77
C GLY A 114 2.27 -9.54 -16.59
N ASN A 115 1.65 -9.04 -15.53
CA ASN A 115 1.55 -7.61 -15.30
C ASN A 115 2.82 -7.00 -14.73
N PHE A 116 3.62 -7.76 -13.97
CA PHE A 116 4.87 -7.26 -13.41
C PHE A 116 5.82 -6.72 -14.49
N GLY A 117 5.86 -7.33 -15.66
CA GLY A 117 6.66 -6.85 -16.79
C GLY A 117 6.30 -5.45 -17.28
N LYS A 118 5.13 -4.94 -16.92
CA LYS A 118 4.67 -3.59 -17.30
C LYS A 118 5.18 -2.49 -16.38
N LEU A 119 5.75 -2.83 -15.22
CA LEU A 119 6.14 -1.87 -14.18
C LEU A 119 7.05 -0.77 -14.71
N LYS A 120 8.10 -1.14 -15.41
CA LYS A 120 9.08 -0.18 -15.94
C LYS A 120 8.44 0.86 -16.84
N ASN A 121 7.62 0.43 -17.79
CA ASN A 121 6.93 1.34 -18.71
C ASN A 121 5.93 2.23 -17.99
N LYS A 122 5.21 1.70 -17.00
CA LYS A 122 4.27 2.46 -16.18
C LYS A 122 4.96 3.56 -15.36
N VAL A 123 6.15 3.29 -14.83
CA VAL A 123 6.95 4.30 -14.13
C VAL A 123 7.49 5.34 -15.10
N GLN A 124 8.09 4.91 -16.20
CA GLN A 124 8.73 5.81 -17.17
C GLN A 124 7.74 6.72 -17.89
N SER A 125 6.52 6.27 -18.13
CA SER A 125 5.46 7.08 -18.76
C SER A 125 4.89 8.15 -17.83
N GLY A 126 5.18 8.10 -16.53
CA GLY A 126 4.60 9.00 -15.52
C GLY A 126 3.17 8.63 -15.12
N GLU A 127 2.62 7.52 -15.64
CA GLU A 127 1.25 7.10 -15.35
C GLU A 127 1.02 6.87 -13.85
N ILE A 128 1.99 6.20 -13.16
CA ILE A 128 1.89 5.94 -11.73
C ILE A 128 1.77 7.24 -10.93
N VAL A 129 2.66 8.18 -11.18
CA VAL A 129 2.66 9.49 -10.49
C VAL A 129 1.37 10.25 -10.79
N GLN A 130 0.88 10.20 -12.03
CA GLN A 130 -0.35 10.86 -12.41
C GLN A 130 -1.57 10.29 -11.67
N LEU A 131 -1.69 8.96 -11.59
CA LEU A 131 -2.76 8.30 -10.86
C LEU A 131 -2.68 8.56 -9.35
N GLN A 132 -1.48 8.62 -8.79
CA GLN A 132 -1.28 8.89 -7.37
C GLN A 132 -1.77 10.29 -6.95
N LYS A 133 -1.81 11.26 -7.86
CA LYS A 133 -2.33 12.61 -7.57
C LYS A 133 -3.82 12.60 -7.18
N GLU A 134 -4.56 11.61 -7.62
CA GLU A 134 -5.99 11.46 -7.32
C GLU A 134 -6.25 10.64 -6.04
N ILE A 135 -5.21 10.06 -5.47
CA ILE A 135 -5.30 9.21 -4.29
C ILE A 135 -5.07 10.03 -3.03
N LYS A 136 -6.07 10.03 -2.16
CA LYS A 136 -5.97 10.71 -0.86
C LYS A 136 -5.13 9.87 0.11
N THR A 137 -4.08 10.47 0.64
CA THR A 137 -3.21 9.88 1.66
C THR A 137 -3.31 10.64 2.98
N VAL A 138 -2.82 10.04 4.05
CA VAL A 138 -2.78 10.63 5.39
C VAL A 138 -1.32 10.80 5.81
N GLY A 139 -0.84 12.04 5.82
CA GLY A 139 0.51 12.36 6.28
C GLY A 139 0.61 12.49 7.79
N LEU A 140 1.81 12.27 8.32
CA LEU A 140 2.17 12.66 9.69
C LEU A 140 2.36 14.19 9.73
N LYS A 141 1.56 14.84 10.54
CA LYS A 141 1.57 16.31 10.65
C LYS A 141 2.51 16.82 11.73
#